data_9098ec65b797b45eab83480f0d3b2c58
#
_entry.id   9098ec65b797b45eab83480f0d3b2c58
#
_cell.length_a   1.000
_cell.length_b   1.000
_cell.length_c   1.000
_cell.angle_alpha   90.00
_cell.angle_beta   90.00
_cell.angle_gamma   90.00
#
_symmetry.space_group_name_H-M   'P 1'
#
loop_
_entity.id
_entity.type
_entity.pdbx_description
1 polymer ?
#
loop_
_entity_poly.entity_id
_entity_poly.type
_entity_poly.pdbx_seq_one_letter_code
_entity_poly.pdbx_strand_id
1 'polypeptide(L)'
;MDSDLTLDFIIIVILIIANGIFSMTELAIVNAKKRRLEEMAESGNERAKKAFELAENPNEMFSTIQIGITLVGILTGLYSGATFSAPLEDVLVKAFPSIAPYAASISSFLIVSIITYLSLVIGELVPKRLAINSPEAIAVVVSKPIYWLSQALKPIVLFLGVSTDFLLKILGVTVKEEAPVTESEINKMLTEGVAMGAFEEEEPILVENIFHLADMNAGDVMTPR
;
A
#
# COMPACT_ATOMS: atom_id res chain seq x y z
N MET A 1 -17.01 -9.91 35.04
CA MET A 1 -15.97 -8.88 34.83
C MET A 1 -14.74 -9.44 34.14
N ASP A 2 -14.22 -10.61 34.54
CA ASP A 2 -12.99 -11.14 33.93
C ASP A 2 -13.18 -11.72 32.53
N SER A 3 -14.35 -12.28 32.21
CA SER A 3 -14.66 -12.79 30.86
C SER A 3 -14.76 -11.71 29.80
N ASP A 4 -15.28 -10.55 30.16
CA ASP A 4 -15.47 -9.43 29.23
C ASP A 4 -14.11 -8.78 28.87
N LEU A 5 -13.25 -8.56 29.88
CA LEU A 5 -11.89 -8.02 29.65
C LEU A 5 -11.02 -8.94 28.80
N THR A 6 -11.17 -10.28 28.97
CA THR A 6 -10.43 -11.27 28.18
C THR A 6 -10.90 -11.24 26.71
N LEU A 7 -12.20 -11.12 26.48
CA LEU A 7 -12.79 -11.03 25.16
C LEU A 7 -12.34 -9.76 24.45
N ASP A 8 -12.37 -8.62 25.15
CA ASP A 8 -11.92 -7.33 24.63
C ASP A 8 -10.43 -7.33 24.28
N PHE A 9 -9.60 -7.94 25.12
CA PHE A 9 -8.19 -8.12 24.81
C PHE A 9 -7.96 -8.94 23.52
N ILE A 10 -8.71 -10.05 23.36
CA ILE A 10 -8.64 -10.88 22.16
C ILE A 10 -9.05 -10.07 20.91
N ILE A 11 -10.10 -9.25 21.00
CA ILE A 11 -10.55 -8.39 19.89
C ILE A 11 -9.44 -7.43 19.49
N ILE A 12 -8.78 -6.77 20.46
CA ILE A 12 -7.67 -5.84 20.15
C ILE A 12 -6.50 -6.56 19.50
N VAL A 13 -6.14 -7.75 19.96
CA VAL A 13 -5.09 -8.56 19.34
C VAL A 13 -5.46 -8.92 17.90
N ILE A 14 -6.70 -9.33 17.66
CA ILE A 14 -7.19 -9.62 16.30
C ILE A 14 -7.13 -8.37 15.40
N LEU A 15 -7.52 -7.20 15.92
CA LEU A 15 -7.45 -5.95 15.18
C LEU A 15 -5.99 -5.58 14.85
N ILE A 16 -5.06 -5.71 15.78
CA ILE A 16 -3.64 -5.45 15.53
C ILE A 16 -3.08 -6.42 14.47
N ILE A 17 -3.45 -7.70 14.54
CA ILE A 17 -3.05 -8.69 13.52
C ILE A 17 -3.66 -8.35 12.16
N ALA A 18 -4.94 -7.96 12.11
CA ALA A 18 -5.60 -7.54 10.87
C ALA A 18 -4.90 -6.32 10.25
N ASN A 19 -4.52 -5.33 11.07
CA ASN A 19 -3.71 -4.21 10.62
C ASN A 19 -2.39 -4.67 10.01
N GLY A 20 -1.72 -5.63 10.66
CA GLY A 20 -0.48 -6.23 10.16
C GLY A 20 -0.64 -6.93 8.81
N ILE A 21 -1.76 -7.63 8.60
CA ILE A 21 -2.08 -8.27 7.32
C ILE A 21 -2.25 -7.22 6.23
N PHE A 22 -2.98 -6.13 6.47
CA PHE A 22 -3.13 -5.05 5.51
C PHE A 22 -1.79 -4.38 5.18
N SER A 23 -1.03 -4.02 6.20
CA SER A 23 0.28 -3.39 6.07
C SER A 23 1.32 -4.26 5.33
N MET A 24 1.30 -5.57 5.61
CA MET A 24 2.11 -6.56 4.91
C MET A 24 1.69 -6.70 3.45
N THR A 25 0.39 -6.71 3.18
CA THR A 25 -0.16 -6.83 1.82
C THR A 25 0.25 -5.66 0.95
N GLU A 26 0.10 -4.44 1.47
CA GLU A 26 0.50 -3.21 0.77
C GLU A 26 1.92 -3.34 0.23
N LEU A 27 2.86 -3.65 1.11
CA LEU A 27 4.26 -3.68 0.76
C LEU A 27 4.65 -4.93 -0.06
N ALA A 28 3.98 -6.06 0.17
CA ALA A 28 4.22 -7.28 -0.60
C ALA A 28 3.85 -7.10 -2.08
N ILE A 29 2.68 -6.53 -2.38
CA ILE A 29 2.23 -6.35 -3.77
C ILE A 29 3.09 -5.30 -4.49
N VAL A 30 3.50 -4.22 -3.79
CA VAL A 30 4.40 -3.20 -4.36
C VAL A 30 5.77 -3.77 -4.72
N ASN A 31 6.33 -4.59 -3.85
CA ASN A 31 7.68 -5.14 -4.05
C ASN A 31 7.70 -6.44 -4.86
N ALA A 32 6.57 -7.08 -5.09
CA ALA A 32 6.49 -8.30 -5.89
C ALA A 32 6.82 -8.00 -7.36
N LYS A 33 7.69 -8.81 -7.93
CA LYS A 33 8.03 -8.71 -9.36
C LYS A 33 6.85 -9.18 -10.19
N LYS A 34 6.20 -8.27 -10.93
CA LYS A 34 5.03 -8.58 -11.78
C LYS A 34 5.27 -9.79 -12.68
N ARG A 35 6.44 -9.84 -13.34
CA ARG A 35 6.83 -10.98 -14.20
C ARG A 35 6.81 -12.32 -13.46
N ARG A 36 7.25 -12.35 -12.20
CA ARG A 36 7.22 -13.59 -11.39
C ARG A 36 5.79 -14.01 -11.04
N LEU A 37 4.92 -13.06 -10.73
CA LEU A 37 3.51 -13.34 -10.47
C LEU A 37 2.81 -13.86 -11.73
N GLU A 38 3.14 -13.31 -12.90
CA GLU A 38 2.65 -13.75 -14.20
C GLU A 38 3.09 -15.19 -14.52
N GLU A 39 4.39 -15.51 -14.42
CA GLU A 39 4.94 -16.86 -14.60
C GLU A 39 4.25 -17.88 -13.67
N MET A 40 3.99 -17.50 -12.41
CA MET A 40 3.26 -18.34 -11.46
C MET A 40 1.78 -18.49 -11.82
N ALA A 41 1.15 -17.48 -12.39
CA ALA A 41 -0.23 -17.52 -12.86
C ALA A 41 -0.37 -18.43 -14.09
N GLU A 42 0.55 -18.33 -15.04
CA GLU A 42 0.60 -19.19 -16.24
C GLU A 42 0.82 -20.66 -15.88
N SER A 43 1.55 -20.94 -14.79
CA SER A 43 1.72 -22.30 -14.26
C SER A 43 0.45 -22.87 -13.58
N GLY A 44 -0.67 -22.13 -13.60
CA GLY A 44 -1.95 -22.57 -13.07
C GLY A 44 -2.23 -22.16 -11.62
N ASN A 45 -1.45 -21.24 -11.04
CA ASN A 45 -1.68 -20.76 -9.69
C ASN A 45 -2.72 -19.62 -9.68
N GLU A 46 -3.97 -19.95 -9.38
CA GLU A 46 -5.09 -18.99 -9.29
C GLU A 46 -4.85 -17.85 -8.29
N ARG A 47 -4.08 -18.07 -7.22
CA ARG A 47 -3.76 -17.02 -6.25
C ARG A 47 -2.73 -16.04 -6.82
N ALA A 48 -1.75 -16.54 -7.56
CA ALA A 48 -0.78 -15.71 -8.26
C ALA A 48 -1.46 -14.84 -9.33
N LYS A 49 -2.44 -15.40 -10.06
CA LYS A 49 -3.26 -14.64 -11.00
C LYS A 49 -3.98 -13.47 -10.31
N LYS A 50 -4.58 -13.70 -9.14
CA LYS A 50 -5.22 -12.62 -8.37
C LYS A 50 -4.21 -11.61 -7.83
N ALA A 51 -3.02 -12.04 -7.41
CA ALA A 51 -1.95 -11.14 -7.00
C ALA A 51 -1.47 -10.26 -8.17
N PHE A 52 -1.36 -10.84 -9.36
CA PHE A 52 -1.02 -10.11 -10.58
C PHE A 52 -2.09 -9.07 -10.96
N GLU A 53 -3.38 -9.48 -10.97
CA GLU A 53 -4.51 -8.55 -11.21
C GLU A 53 -4.51 -7.35 -10.24
N LEU A 54 -4.21 -7.58 -8.95
CA LEU A 54 -4.07 -6.52 -7.95
C LEU A 54 -2.87 -5.61 -8.22
N ALA A 55 -1.75 -6.18 -8.67
CA ALA A 55 -0.53 -5.43 -9.00
C ALA A 55 -0.67 -4.62 -10.31
N GLU A 56 -1.59 -5.00 -11.20
CA GLU A 56 -1.92 -4.22 -12.39
C GLU A 56 -2.77 -2.97 -12.08
N ASN A 57 -3.60 -3.04 -11.03
CA ASN A 57 -4.47 -1.95 -10.60
C ASN A 57 -4.06 -1.40 -9.22
N PRO A 58 -2.87 -0.80 -9.09
CA PRO A 58 -2.31 -0.43 -7.80
C PRO A 58 -3.16 0.62 -7.06
N ASN A 59 -3.77 1.58 -7.75
CA ASN A 59 -4.56 2.65 -7.14
C ASN A 59 -5.81 2.11 -6.42
N GLU A 60 -6.55 1.18 -7.05
CA GLU A 60 -7.73 0.55 -6.44
C GLU A 60 -7.33 -0.31 -5.24
N MET A 61 -6.23 -1.05 -5.37
CA MET A 61 -5.67 -1.86 -4.30
C MET A 61 -5.24 -1.01 -3.09
N PHE A 62 -4.44 0.05 -3.32
CA PHE A 62 -3.99 0.95 -2.26
C PHE A 62 -5.15 1.58 -1.52
N SER A 63 -6.16 2.09 -2.23
CA SER A 63 -7.35 2.66 -1.62
C SER A 63 -8.08 1.65 -0.74
N THR A 64 -8.21 0.42 -1.20
CA THR A 64 -8.83 -0.68 -0.44
C THR A 64 -8.08 -0.98 0.85
N ILE A 65 -6.76 -1.14 0.76
CA ILE A 65 -5.90 -1.43 1.91
C ILE A 65 -5.90 -0.25 2.88
N GLN A 66 -5.83 0.98 2.39
CA GLN A 66 -5.84 2.19 3.22
C GLN A 66 -7.14 2.34 4.01
N ILE A 67 -8.29 2.04 3.39
CA ILE A 67 -9.57 1.98 4.10
C ILE A 67 -9.50 0.94 5.22
N GLY A 68 -8.95 -0.24 4.94
CA GLY A 68 -8.79 -1.31 5.93
C GLY A 68 -7.91 -0.89 7.11
N ILE A 69 -6.72 -0.35 6.84
CA ILE A 69 -5.77 0.12 7.87
C ILE A 69 -6.42 1.21 8.73
N THR A 70 -7.06 2.20 8.09
CA THR A 70 -7.69 3.31 8.79
C THR A 70 -8.83 2.84 9.69
N LEU A 71 -9.72 1.99 9.15
CA LEU A 71 -10.85 1.45 9.90
C LEU A 71 -10.39 0.63 11.11
N VAL A 72 -9.46 -0.29 10.89
CA VAL A 72 -8.90 -1.14 11.95
C VAL A 72 -8.18 -0.29 13.00
N GLY A 73 -7.41 0.72 12.57
CA GLY A 73 -6.73 1.64 13.48
C GLY A 73 -7.70 2.42 14.38
N ILE A 74 -8.76 2.97 13.81
CA ILE A 74 -9.81 3.68 14.56
C ILE A 74 -10.51 2.74 15.54
N LEU A 75 -10.89 1.53 15.10
CA LEU A 75 -11.53 0.54 15.95
C LEU A 75 -10.61 0.11 17.10
N THR A 76 -9.33 -0.12 16.83
CA THR A 76 -8.34 -0.47 17.85
C THR A 76 -8.22 0.64 18.91
N GLY A 77 -8.10 1.89 18.48
CA GLY A 77 -8.00 3.04 19.39
C GLY A 77 -9.25 3.24 20.22
N LEU A 78 -10.44 3.18 19.61
CA LEU A 78 -11.72 3.34 20.28
C LEU A 78 -11.96 2.22 21.30
N TYR A 79 -11.73 0.97 20.90
CA TYR A 79 -11.99 -0.20 21.74
C TYR A 79 -11.03 -0.26 22.94
N SER A 80 -9.73 -0.01 22.70
CA SER A 80 -8.73 -0.04 23.76
C SER A 80 -8.93 1.04 24.80
N GLY A 81 -9.24 2.26 24.38
CA GLY A 81 -9.51 3.38 25.28
C GLY A 81 -10.75 3.15 26.15
N ALA A 82 -11.83 2.69 25.55
CA ALA A 82 -13.08 2.42 26.28
C ALA A 82 -12.95 1.28 27.30
N THR A 83 -12.20 0.24 26.96
CA THR A 83 -12.11 -0.99 27.76
C THR A 83 -11.09 -0.89 28.89
N PHE A 84 -9.89 -0.36 28.62
CA PHE A 84 -8.77 -0.48 29.57
C PHE A 84 -8.48 0.77 30.38
N SER A 85 -9.01 1.95 30.00
CA SER A 85 -8.71 3.19 30.74
C SER A 85 -9.29 3.20 32.15
N ALA A 86 -10.54 2.76 32.34
CA ALA A 86 -11.19 2.76 33.65
C ALA A 86 -10.57 1.74 34.63
N PRO A 87 -10.31 0.46 34.24
CA PRO A 87 -9.61 -0.46 35.11
C PRO A 87 -8.22 -0.01 35.54
N LEU A 88 -7.47 0.63 34.61
CA LEU A 88 -6.14 1.16 34.93
C LEU A 88 -6.24 2.38 35.86
N GLU A 89 -7.22 3.26 35.68
CA GLU A 89 -7.49 4.37 36.57
C GLU A 89 -7.73 3.89 37.99
N ASP A 90 -8.58 2.89 38.18
CA ASP A 90 -8.85 2.30 39.51
C ASP A 90 -7.59 1.77 40.19
N VAL A 91 -6.70 1.12 39.42
CA VAL A 91 -5.41 0.64 39.91
C VAL A 91 -4.50 1.80 40.31
N LEU A 92 -4.43 2.84 39.49
CA LEU A 92 -3.60 4.04 39.75
C LEU A 92 -4.06 4.77 41.03
N VAL A 93 -5.37 4.98 41.16
CA VAL A 93 -5.93 5.65 42.37
C VAL A 93 -5.68 4.86 43.65
N LYS A 94 -5.79 3.52 43.60
CA LYS A 94 -5.49 2.65 44.74
C LYS A 94 -3.99 2.64 45.09
N ALA A 95 -3.12 2.62 44.10
CA ALA A 95 -1.68 2.57 44.33
C ALA A 95 -1.09 3.93 44.74
N PHE A 96 -1.64 5.03 44.17
CA PHE A 96 -1.14 6.38 44.34
C PHE A 96 -2.30 7.39 44.55
N PRO A 97 -2.89 7.47 45.75
CA PRO A 97 -4.03 8.33 46.04
C PRO A 97 -3.78 9.83 45.73
N SER A 98 -2.53 10.25 45.78
CA SER A 98 -2.13 11.65 45.51
C SER A 98 -2.33 12.09 44.07
N ILE A 99 -2.38 11.16 43.11
CA ILE A 99 -2.60 11.46 41.69
C ILE A 99 -4.05 11.27 41.24
N ALA A 100 -4.98 10.98 42.17
CA ALA A 100 -6.39 10.75 41.87
C ALA A 100 -7.02 11.81 40.93
N PRO A 101 -6.75 13.13 41.07
CA PRO A 101 -7.30 14.14 40.17
C PRO A 101 -6.83 14.00 38.70
N TYR A 102 -5.72 13.33 38.48
CA TYR A 102 -5.10 13.17 37.16
C TYR A 102 -5.13 11.70 36.67
N ALA A 103 -5.62 10.77 37.47
CA ALA A 103 -5.58 9.33 37.21
C ALA A 103 -6.26 8.96 35.89
N ALA A 104 -7.41 9.56 35.58
CA ALA A 104 -8.12 9.33 34.32
C ALA A 104 -7.29 9.71 33.08
N SER A 105 -6.64 10.89 33.14
CA SER A 105 -5.81 11.36 32.03
C SER A 105 -4.54 10.53 31.86
N ILE A 106 -3.92 10.14 33.00
CA ILE A 106 -2.71 9.32 33.01
C ILE A 106 -3.02 7.91 32.48
N SER A 107 -4.12 7.29 32.93
CA SER A 107 -4.51 5.96 32.48
C SER A 107 -4.79 5.94 30.97
N SER A 108 -5.56 6.91 30.47
CA SER A 108 -5.85 7.04 29.04
C SER A 108 -4.58 7.24 28.23
N PHE A 109 -3.67 8.11 28.65
CA PHE A 109 -2.39 8.34 27.98
C PHE A 109 -1.53 7.09 27.94
N LEU A 110 -1.43 6.36 29.04
CA LEU A 110 -0.65 5.11 29.13
C LEU A 110 -1.22 4.02 28.21
N ILE A 111 -2.56 3.81 28.24
CA ILE A 111 -3.22 2.83 27.37
C ILE A 111 -3.01 3.16 25.91
N VAL A 112 -3.26 4.41 25.50
CA VAL A 112 -3.04 4.85 24.12
C VAL A 112 -1.58 4.64 23.71
N SER A 113 -0.62 5.00 24.56
CA SER A 113 0.81 4.84 24.26
C SER A 113 1.20 3.36 24.08
N ILE A 114 0.75 2.47 24.97
CA ILE A 114 1.04 1.03 24.89
C ILE A 114 0.41 0.43 23.62
N ILE A 115 -0.86 0.71 23.38
CA ILE A 115 -1.57 0.16 22.22
C ILE A 115 -0.97 0.70 20.91
N THR A 116 -0.62 1.99 20.88
CA THR A 116 0.07 2.59 19.72
C THR A 116 1.41 1.88 19.47
N TYR A 117 2.21 1.67 20.50
CA TYR A 117 3.47 0.95 20.38
C TYR A 117 3.28 -0.47 19.84
N LEU A 118 2.34 -1.24 20.41
CA LEU A 118 2.04 -2.60 19.95
C LEU A 118 1.51 -2.61 18.52
N SER A 119 0.61 -1.67 18.17
CA SER A 119 0.07 -1.53 16.82
C SER A 119 1.15 -1.18 15.81
N LEU A 120 2.08 -0.29 16.14
CA LEU A 120 3.21 0.04 15.27
C LEU A 120 4.16 -1.14 15.09
N VAL A 121 4.55 -1.80 16.16
CA VAL A 121 5.55 -2.88 16.07
C VAL A 121 4.94 -4.12 15.42
N ILE A 122 3.82 -4.62 15.96
CA ILE A 122 3.20 -5.89 15.55
C ILE A 122 2.28 -5.69 14.34
N GLY A 123 1.56 -4.58 14.29
CA GLY A 123 0.57 -4.27 13.24
C GLY A 123 1.15 -3.56 12.02
N GLU A 124 2.43 -3.14 12.04
CA GLU A 124 3.00 -2.42 10.89
C GLU A 124 4.46 -2.78 10.61
N LEU A 125 5.41 -2.50 11.53
CA LEU A 125 6.84 -2.60 11.25
C LEU A 125 7.31 -4.04 10.97
N VAL A 126 6.90 -4.98 11.81
CA VAL A 126 7.26 -6.40 11.63
C VAL A 126 6.64 -6.96 10.35
N PRO A 127 5.33 -6.79 10.08
CA PRO A 127 4.70 -7.23 8.84
C PRO A 127 5.34 -6.64 7.59
N LYS A 128 5.67 -5.35 7.58
CA LYS A 128 6.36 -4.70 6.44
C LYS A 128 7.74 -5.29 6.18
N ARG A 129 8.51 -5.60 7.22
CA ARG A 129 9.81 -6.27 7.05
C ARG A 129 9.68 -7.67 6.48
N LEU A 130 8.68 -8.43 6.89
CA LEU A 130 8.39 -9.75 6.33
C LEU A 130 8.02 -9.65 4.84
N ALA A 131 7.21 -8.66 4.47
CA ALA A 131 6.78 -8.40 3.10
C ALA A 131 7.94 -8.06 2.16
N ILE A 132 8.93 -7.30 2.62
CA ILE A 132 10.14 -7.00 1.84
C ILE A 132 10.98 -8.25 1.61
N ASN A 133 11.05 -9.14 2.60
CA ASN A 133 11.90 -10.34 2.52
C ASN A 133 11.36 -11.41 1.57
N SER A 134 10.03 -11.53 1.44
CA SER A 134 9.39 -12.56 0.62
C SER A 134 8.12 -12.03 -0.06
N PRO A 135 8.24 -11.02 -0.95
CA PRO A 135 7.09 -10.28 -1.44
C PRO A 135 6.14 -11.14 -2.28
N GLU A 136 6.64 -11.97 -3.20
CA GLU A 136 5.79 -12.77 -4.08
C GLU A 136 5.03 -13.86 -3.29
N ALA A 137 5.68 -14.53 -2.34
CA ALA A 137 5.03 -15.56 -1.54
C ALA A 137 3.88 -14.97 -0.70
N ILE A 138 4.10 -13.82 -0.09
CA ILE A 138 3.09 -13.13 0.71
C ILE A 138 1.97 -12.60 -0.18
N ALA A 139 2.30 -11.94 -1.30
CA ALA A 139 1.32 -11.44 -2.26
C ALA A 139 0.36 -12.54 -2.72
N VAL A 140 0.88 -13.73 -3.05
CA VAL A 140 0.07 -14.89 -3.45
C VAL A 140 -0.85 -15.38 -2.33
N VAL A 141 -0.37 -15.41 -1.07
CA VAL A 141 -1.19 -15.86 0.07
C VAL A 141 -2.34 -14.91 0.35
N VAL A 142 -2.07 -13.59 0.36
CA VAL A 142 -3.06 -12.56 0.73
C VAL A 142 -3.94 -12.11 -0.43
N SER A 143 -3.59 -12.43 -1.67
CA SER A 143 -4.29 -11.94 -2.87
C SER A 143 -5.79 -12.23 -2.88
N LYS A 144 -6.18 -13.46 -2.55
CA LYS A 144 -7.57 -13.88 -2.65
C LYS A 144 -8.51 -13.13 -1.68
N PRO A 145 -8.21 -13.03 -0.36
CA PRO A 145 -9.04 -12.24 0.55
C PRO A 145 -9.05 -10.74 0.21
N ILE A 146 -7.90 -10.18 -0.19
CA ILE A 146 -7.81 -8.76 -0.56
C ILE A 146 -8.57 -8.48 -1.86
N TYR A 147 -8.50 -9.35 -2.84
CA TYR A 147 -9.30 -9.21 -4.07
C TYR A 147 -10.81 -9.15 -3.78
N TRP A 148 -11.32 -10.05 -2.94
CA TRP A 148 -12.73 -10.01 -2.56
C TRP A 148 -13.10 -8.76 -1.77
N LEU A 149 -12.21 -8.31 -0.89
CA LEU A 149 -12.39 -7.07 -0.15
C LEU A 149 -12.41 -5.86 -1.09
N SER A 150 -11.50 -5.80 -2.07
CA SER A 150 -11.46 -4.75 -3.09
C SER A 150 -12.77 -4.69 -3.87
N GLN A 151 -13.30 -5.83 -4.31
CA GLN A 151 -14.59 -5.87 -5.01
C GLN A 151 -15.74 -5.38 -4.12
N ALA A 152 -15.75 -5.74 -2.85
CA ALA A 152 -16.79 -5.30 -1.91
C ALA A 152 -16.70 -3.79 -1.60
N LEU A 153 -15.49 -3.25 -1.52
CA LEU A 153 -15.24 -1.84 -1.22
C LEU A 153 -15.22 -0.94 -2.46
N LYS A 154 -15.35 -1.50 -3.66
CA LYS A 154 -15.31 -0.76 -4.93
C LYS A 154 -16.20 0.49 -4.95
N PRO A 155 -17.49 0.47 -4.51
CA PRO A 155 -18.32 1.67 -4.50
C PRO A 155 -17.77 2.75 -3.56
N ILE A 156 -17.15 2.36 -2.44
CA ILE A 156 -16.54 3.30 -1.50
C ILE A 156 -15.27 3.90 -2.09
N VAL A 157 -14.44 3.08 -2.73
CA VAL A 157 -13.21 3.53 -3.41
C VAL A 157 -13.53 4.54 -4.52
N LEU A 158 -14.56 4.27 -5.33
CA LEU A 158 -15.02 5.19 -6.37
C LEU A 158 -15.50 6.52 -5.76
N PHE A 159 -16.26 6.48 -4.69
CA PHE A 159 -16.73 7.69 -3.99
C PHE A 159 -15.54 8.51 -3.45
N LEU A 160 -14.55 7.87 -2.85
CA LEU A 160 -13.34 8.53 -2.37
C LEU A 160 -12.53 9.12 -3.53
N GLY A 161 -12.40 8.41 -4.65
CA GLY A 161 -11.75 8.89 -5.86
C GLY A 161 -12.37 10.19 -6.36
N VAL A 162 -13.70 10.20 -6.57
CA VAL A 162 -14.43 11.40 -6.99
C VAL A 162 -14.25 12.56 -5.98
N SER A 163 -14.26 12.26 -4.68
CA SER A 163 -14.06 13.27 -3.64
C SER A 163 -12.64 13.86 -3.69
N THR A 164 -11.63 13.01 -3.94
CA THR A 164 -10.23 13.41 -4.09
C THR A 164 -10.04 14.28 -5.33
N ASP A 165 -10.59 13.88 -6.48
CA ASP A 165 -10.52 14.64 -7.72
C ASP A 165 -11.19 16.01 -7.59
N PHE A 166 -12.32 16.06 -6.88
CA PHE A 166 -13.01 17.33 -6.57
C PHE A 166 -12.12 18.27 -5.75
N LEU A 167 -11.44 17.75 -4.71
CA LEU A 167 -10.53 18.54 -3.88
C LEU A 167 -9.29 19.00 -4.67
N LEU A 168 -8.70 18.12 -5.49
CA LEU A 168 -7.58 18.47 -6.36
C LEU A 168 -7.95 19.59 -7.34
N LYS A 169 -9.17 19.53 -7.90
CA LYS A 169 -9.69 20.58 -8.79
C LYS A 169 -9.83 21.92 -8.08
N ILE A 170 -10.30 21.93 -6.81
CA ILE A 170 -10.36 23.16 -6.01
C ILE A 170 -8.97 23.74 -5.75
N LEU A 171 -7.98 22.86 -5.51
CA LEU A 171 -6.58 23.26 -5.29
C LEU A 171 -5.85 23.68 -6.57
N GLY A 172 -6.50 23.63 -7.74
CA GLY A 172 -5.91 23.97 -9.03
C GLY A 172 -4.88 22.98 -9.52
N VAL A 173 -4.85 21.76 -8.96
CA VAL A 173 -3.96 20.68 -9.42
C VAL A 173 -4.65 19.95 -10.56
N THR A 174 -4.10 20.07 -11.77
CA THR A 174 -4.49 19.23 -12.90
C THR A 174 -3.73 17.91 -12.81
N VAL A 175 -4.46 16.81 -12.61
CA VAL A 175 -3.91 15.47 -12.75
C VAL A 175 -3.49 15.32 -14.21
N LYS A 176 -2.18 15.34 -14.49
CA LYS A 176 -1.69 14.98 -15.82
C LYS A 176 -1.95 13.49 -15.99
N GLU A 177 -2.73 13.12 -16.98
CA GLU A 177 -2.68 11.77 -17.52
C GLU A 177 -1.21 11.46 -17.83
N GLU A 178 -0.76 10.24 -17.53
CA GLU A 178 0.59 9.81 -17.87
C GLU A 178 0.84 10.17 -19.35
N ALA A 179 1.80 11.05 -19.58
CA ALA A 179 2.11 11.46 -20.94
C ALA A 179 2.50 10.20 -21.73
N PRO A 180 2.02 10.05 -22.96
CA PRO A 180 2.43 8.92 -23.78
C PRO A 180 3.97 8.88 -23.83
N VAL A 181 4.52 7.66 -23.76
CA VAL A 181 5.97 7.44 -23.81
C VAL A 181 6.58 8.27 -24.96
N THR A 182 7.47 9.17 -24.63
CA THR A 182 8.13 10.02 -25.61
C THR A 182 9.38 9.35 -26.17
N GLU A 183 9.81 9.73 -27.37
CA GLU A 183 11.08 9.27 -27.96
C GLU A 183 12.27 9.51 -27.03
N SER A 184 12.26 10.66 -26.34
CA SER A 184 13.29 11.00 -25.33
C SER A 184 13.33 10.00 -24.18
N GLU A 185 12.20 9.45 -23.77
CA GLU A 185 12.09 8.48 -22.70
C GLU A 185 12.57 7.10 -23.15
N ILE A 186 12.26 6.73 -24.40
CA ILE A 186 12.79 5.50 -25.02
C ILE A 186 14.32 5.58 -25.13
N ASN A 187 14.86 6.70 -25.62
CA ASN A 187 16.31 6.90 -25.73
C ASN A 187 17.02 6.83 -24.37
N LYS A 188 16.40 7.36 -23.31
CA LYS A 188 16.91 7.26 -21.96
C LYS A 188 16.92 5.81 -21.47
N MET A 189 15.85 5.05 -21.68
CA MET A 189 15.77 3.63 -21.32
C MET A 189 16.85 2.80 -22.06
N LEU A 190 17.08 3.08 -23.33
CA LEU A 190 18.13 2.42 -24.12
C LEU A 190 19.52 2.73 -23.59
N THR A 191 19.80 4.00 -23.26
CA THR A 191 21.08 4.42 -22.68
C THR A 191 21.34 3.76 -21.32
N GLU A 192 20.31 3.66 -20.47
CA GLU A 192 20.39 2.95 -19.20
C GLU A 192 20.62 1.43 -19.42
N GLY A 193 20.01 0.86 -20.44
CA GLY A 193 20.19 -0.54 -20.83
C GLY A 193 21.62 -0.86 -21.29
N VAL A 194 22.25 0.05 -22.04
CA VAL A 194 23.66 -0.06 -22.42
C VAL A 194 24.56 -0.01 -21.18
N ALA A 195 24.30 0.93 -20.25
CA ALA A 195 25.07 1.04 -19.01
C ALA A 195 24.98 -0.23 -18.13
N MET A 196 23.86 -0.98 -18.23
CA MET A 196 23.66 -2.24 -17.53
C MET A 196 24.17 -3.48 -18.34
N GLY A 197 24.68 -3.27 -19.56
CA GLY A 197 25.13 -4.35 -20.44
C GLY A 197 23.99 -5.18 -21.06
N ALA A 198 22.76 -4.66 -21.06
CA ALA A 198 21.61 -5.31 -21.67
C ALA A 198 21.50 -5.04 -23.17
N PHE A 199 22.09 -3.95 -23.63
CA PHE A 199 22.15 -3.51 -25.03
C PHE A 199 23.59 -3.20 -25.42
N GLU A 200 23.89 -3.30 -26.73
CA GLU A 200 25.17 -2.87 -27.31
C GLU A 200 25.17 -1.35 -27.53
N GLU A 201 26.37 -0.72 -27.54
CA GLU A 201 26.50 0.74 -27.69
C GLU A 201 25.92 1.29 -28.99
N GLU A 202 25.79 0.43 -30.01
CA GLU A 202 25.29 0.80 -31.34
C GLU A 202 23.75 0.75 -31.45
N GLU A 203 23.06 0.00 -30.57
CA GLU A 203 21.61 -0.21 -30.66
C GLU A 203 20.77 1.07 -30.42
N PRO A 204 21.09 1.95 -29.44
CA PRO A 204 20.41 3.23 -29.28
C PRO A 204 20.51 4.11 -30.54
N ILE A 205 21.66 4.11 -31.22
CA ILE A 205 21.88 4.90 -32.46
C ILE A 205 20.97 4.40 -33.58
N LEU A 206 20.75 3.08 -33.67
CA LEU A 206 19.84 2.50 -34.66
C LEU A 206 18.39 2.93 -34.40
N VAL A 207 17.94 2.95 -33.15
CA VAL A 207 16.59 3.38 -32.77
C VAL A 207 16.41 4.89 -33.05
N GLU A 208 17.40 5.72 -32.73
CA GLU A 208 17.36 7.16 -33.03
C GLU A 208 17.25 7.41 -34.52
N ASN A 209 18.00 6.66 -35.35
CA ASN A 209 17.91 6.74 -36.81
C ASN A 209 16.52 6.32 -37.33
N ILE A 210 15.85 5.34 -36.67
CA ILE A 210 14.47 4.94 -37.04
C ILE A 210 13.49 6.08 -36.74
N PHE A 211 13.59 6.76 -35.61
CA PHE A 211 12.74 7.92 -35.29
C PHE A 211 12.99 9.04 -36.26
N HIS A 212 14.25 9.36 -36.54
CA HIS A 212 14.61 10.37 -37.51
C HIS A 212 14.05 10.03 -38.91
N LEU A 213 14.10 8.76 -39.33
CA LEU A 213 13.52 8.31 -40.61
C LEU A 213 12.00 8.50 -40.68
N ALA A 214 11.30 8.28 -39.53
CA ALA A 214 9.86 8.45 -39.45
C ALA A 214 9.43 9.92 -39.60
N ASP A 215 10.27 10.86 -39.18
CA ASP A 215 10.04 12.31 -39.28
C ASP A 215 10.47 12.91 -40.62
N MET A 216 11.22 12.18 -41.44
CA MET A 216 11.70 12.68 -42.72
C MET A 216 10.58 12.87 -43.75
N ASN A 217 10.55 14.03 -44.35
CA ASN A 217 9.67 14.35 -45.47
C ASN A 217 10.36 14.08 -46.81
N ALA A 218 9.58 13.89 -47.88
CA ALA A 218 10.11 13.68 -49.22
C ALA A 218 11.06 14.82 -49.65
N GLY A 219 10.86 16.04 -49.14
CA GLY A 219 11.70 17.19 -49.37
C GLY A 219 13.12 17.08 -48.83
N ASP A 220 13.31 16.34 -47.74
CA ASP A 220 14.60 16.19 -47.06
C ASP A 220 15.52 15.18 -47.78
N VAL A 221 14.92 14.33 -48.63
CA VAL A 221 15.62 13.25 -49.37
C VAL A 221 15.74 13.60 -50.86
N MET A 222 15.00 14.63 -51.36
CA MET A 222 15.04 15.01 -52.78
C MET A 222 16.32 15.76 -53.11
N THR A 223 16.97 15.38 -54.21
CA THR A 223 17.92 16.24 -54.88
C THR A 223 17.17 17.34 -55.66
N PRO A 224 17.39 18.62 -55.34
CA PRO A 224 16.77 19.70 -56.11
C PRO A 224 17.21 19.64 -57.59
N ARG A 225 16.23 19.89 -58.47
CA ARG A 225 16.45 19.85 -59.92
C ARG A 225 17.18 21.10 -60.37
#